data_f4f1a41caa1f2ff98c1c4358e4797d0f
#
_entry.id   f4f1a41caa1f2ff98c1c4358e4797d0f
#
_cell.length_a   1.000
_cell.length_b   1.000
_cell.length_c   1.000
_cell.angle_alpha   90.00
_cell.angle_beta   90.00
_cell.angle_gamma   90.00
#
_symmetry.space_group_name_H-M   'P 1'
#
loop_
_entity.id
_entity.type
_entity.pdbx_description
1 polymer ?
#
loop_
_entity_poly.entity_id
_entity_poly.type
_entity_poly.pdbx_seq_one_letter_code
_entity_poly.pdbx_strand_id
1 'polypeptide(L)'
;MNNDFKIFYGVKDECIDVTDICWKDCRYGDYIMIPPIDHKRTAKFTDPFPNILKSIFIHGTEYDVHQQILINIQKHQVVAIDIRHNNNDDNIKNNEKLEQLHKRLTIKHGSFSEELPEQMMAIRYLKGHEKVLEIGGNVGRNSMIISSILAEKQNYDVVVLESDTEVALQLTENRDLNHLLFHIEPSALSKRKLIQKGWDTKPSDVLEDEHHWVPTITLSELYSKYKIDFDTLIVDCEGAFYYILMDMPEILDNIKLIIMENDYHYMNHKNYVDDMLSKNGFYVDYTESGGWGPSCPCSSFFFETWKKLDLV
;
A
#
# COMPACT_ATOMS: atom_id res chain seq x y z
N MET A 1 -17.62 31.30 -1.65
CA MET A 1 -16.22 30.85 -1.56
C MET A 1 -15.59 31.15 -2.91
N ASN A 2 -14.50 31.92 -2.97
CA ASN A 2 -13.78 32.09 -4.23
C ASN A 2 -13.11 30.77 -4.57
N ASN A 3 -13.72 29.98 -5.47
CA ASN A 3 -13.10 28.78 -6.01
C ASN A 3 -12.12 29.22 -7.11
N ASP A 4 -10.90 29.56 -6.73
CA ASP A 4 -9.86 30.00 -7.68
C ASP A 4 -9.46 28.88 -8.66
N PHE A 5 -9.78 27.62 -8.32
CA PHE A 5 -9.57 26.45 -9.17
C PHE A 5 -10.90 25.94 -9.72
N LYS A 6 -11.01 25.93 -11.03
CA LYS A 6 -12.03 25.17 -11.75
C LYS A 6 -11.42 23.84 -12.21
N ILE A 7 -12.08 22.75 -11.85
CA ILE A 7 -11.61 21.38 -12.08
C ILE A 7 -12.65 20.66 -12.92
N PHE A 8 -12.21 20.14 -14.05
CA PHE A 8 -13.07 19.42 -14.98
C PHE A 8 -12.55 17.98 -15.16
N TYR A 9 -13.46 17.04 -15.36
CA TYR A 9 -13.19 15.65 -15.61
C TYR A 9 -13.88 15.17 -16.87
N GLY A 10 -13.15 14.56 -17.80
CA GLY A 10 -13.69 14.10 -19.06
C GLY A 10 -12.66 13.90 -20.16
N VAL A 11 -13.11 14.02 -21.40
CA VAL A 11 -12.25 14.05 -22.59
C VAL A 11 -12.13 15.48 -23.10
N LYS A 12 -11.14 15.74 -23.96
CA LYS A 12 -10.93 17.07 -24.51
C LYS A 12 -12.22 17.57 -25.18
N ASP A 13 -12.61 18.80 -24.84
CA ASP A 13 -13.82 19.49 -25.33
C ASP A 13 -15.17 18.98 -24.77
N GLU A 14 -15.17 17.85 -24.05
CA GLU A 14 -16.36 17.30 -23.39
C GLU A 14 -16.06 16.88 -21.94
N CYS A 15 -16.29 17.79 -20.99
CA CYS A 15 -15.96 17.60 -19.58
C CYS A 15 -17.13 17.98 -18.67
N ILE A 16 -17.20 17.34 -17.51
CA ILE A 16 -18.08 17.75 -16.41
C ILE A 16 -17.30 18.57 -15.38
N ASP A 17 -17.93 19.59 -14.79
CA ASP A 17 -17.35 20.35 -13.67
C ASP A 17 -17.44 19.50 -12.40
N VAL A 18 -16.29 19.12 -11.85
CA VAL A 18 -16.15 18.34 -10.63
C VAL A 18 -15.58 19.16 -9.47
N THR A 19 -15.53 20.48 -9.62
CA THR A 19 -14.94 21.41 -8.65
C THR A 19 -15.52 21.19 -7.25
N ASP A 20 -16.84 21.20 -7.10
CA ASP A 20 -17.49 21.07 -5.78
C ASP A 20 -17.24 19.70 -5.16
N ILE A 21 -17.21 18.64 -5.97
CA ILE A 21 -16.89 17.27 -5.50
C ILE A 21 -15.44 17.24 -5.00
N CYS A 22 -14.50 17.80 -5.74
CA CYS A 22 -13.09 17.87 -5.32
C CYS A 22 -12.92 18.62 -3.99
N TRP A 23 -13.61 19.74 -3.81
CA TRP A 23 -13.56 20.52 -2.58
C TRP A 23 -14.16 19.78 -1.39
N LYS A 24 -15.17 18.96 -1.61
CA LYS A 24 -15.85 18.20 -0.56
C LYS A 24 -15.14 16.89 -0.22
N ASP A 25 -14.80 16.09 -1.25
CA ASP A 25 -14.47 14.68 -1.08
C ASP A 25 -12.98 14.37 -1.36
N CYS A 26 -12.22 15.32 -1.94
CA CYS A 26 -10.78 15.17 -2.18
C CYS A 26 -9.92 16.11 -1.33
N ARG A 27 -10.51 16.84 -0.39
CA ARG A 27 -9.78 17.82 0.42
C ARG A 27 -9.18 17.18 1.68
N TYR A 28 -7.90 17.51 1.91
CA TYR A 28 -7.20 17.23 3.17
C TYR A 28 -6.39 18.47 3.60
N GLY A 29 -6.78 19.11 4.69
CA GLY A 29 -6.18 20.37 5.14
C GLY A 29 -6.24 21.45 4.06
N ASP A 30 -5.09 21.96 3.66
CA ASP A 30 -4.92 22.97 2.60
C ASP A 30 -4.67 22.36 1.22
N TYR A 31 -4.90 21.06 1.06
CA TYR A 31 -4.71 20.36 -0.21
C TYR A 31 -6.01 19.77 -0.75
N ILE A 32 -6.15 19.78 -2.10
CA ILE A 32 -7.08 18.92 -2.82
C ILE A 32 -6.23 17.82 -3.48
N MET A 33 -6.56 16.55 -3.19
CA MET A 33 -5.82 15.38 -3.68
C MET A 33 -6.70 14.62 -4.67
N ILE A 34 -6.47 14.84 -5.98
CA ILE A 34 -7.22 14.12 -7.02
C ILE A 34 -6.45 12.86 -7.37
N PRO A 35 -7.05 11.67 -7.22
CA PRO A 35 -6.36 10.41 -7.42
C PRO A 35 -5.94 10.22 -8.88
N PRO A 36 -4.88 9.43 -9.13
CA PRO A 36 -4.56 8.93 -10.47
C PRO A 36 -5.54 7.82 -10.84
N ILE A 37 -5.40 7.25 -12.03
CA ILE A 37 -6.14 6.09 -12.55
C ILE A 37 -7.63 6.39 -12.75
N ASP A 38 -8.11 6.07 -13.94
CA ASP A 38 -9.49 6.39 -14.33
C ASP A 38 -10.54 5.73 -13.42
N HIS A 39 -10.28 4.49 -12.99
CA HIS A 39 -11.18 3.79 -12.05
C HIS A 39 -11.36 4.55 -10.73
N LYS A 40 -10.28 5.07 -10.13
CA LYS A 40 -10.35 5.84 -8.88
C LYS A 40 -11.06 7.19 -9.09
N ARG A 41 -10.88 7.81 -10.26
CA ARG A 41 -11.59 9.05 -10.64
C ARG A 41 -13.07 8.81 -10.87
N THR A 42 -13.43 7.74 -11.61
CA THR A 42 -14.84 7.38 -11.84
C THR A 42 -15.58 7.03 -10.56
N ALA A 43 -14.94 6.37 -9.62
CA ALA A 43 -15.51 6.07 -8.30
C ALA A 43 -15.88 7.36 -7.52
N LYS A 44 -15.15 8.47 -7.74
CA LYS A 44 -15.42 9.77 -7.08
C LYS A 44 -16.32 10.70 -7.89
N PHE A 45 -16.13 10.77 -9.20
CA PHE A 45 -16.71 11.82 -10.08
C PHE A 45 -17.84 11.31 -10.96
N THR A 46 -18.24 10.05 -10.83
CA THR A 46 -19.08 9.32 -11.81
C THR A 46 -18.35 9.08 -13.14
N ASP A 47 -18.95 8.33 -14.03
CA ASP A 47 -18.35 8.05 -15.35
C ASP A 47 -19.15 8.74 -16.48
N PRO A 48 -18.73 9.92 -16.91
CA PRO A 48 -19.43 10.63 -17.98
C PRO A 48 -19.26 9.97 -19.35
N PHE A 49 -18.20 9.16 -19.54
CA PHE A 49 -17.87 8.53 -20.83
C PHE A 49 -17.38 7.09 -20.60
N PRO A 50 -18.29 6.11 -20.42
CA PRO A 50 -17.93 4.71 -20.19
C PRO A 50 -16.99 4.15 -21.26
N ASN A 51 -15.99 3.38 -20.83
CA ASN A 51 -14.96 2.75 -21.67
C ASN A 51 -14.00 3.72 -22.40
N ILE A 52 -13.97 4.97 -22.01
CA ILE A 52 -13.01 5.96 -22.53
C ILE A 52 -12.16 6.46 -21.35
N LEU A 53 -10.83 6.50 -21.52
CA LEU A 53 -9.95 7.09 -20.53
C LEU A 53 -10.18 8.61 -20.49
N LYS A 54 -10.29 9.15 -19.29
CA LYS A 54 -10.61 10.55 -19.03
C LYS A 54 -9.46 11.23 -18.30
N SER A 55 -9.28 12.51 -18.60
CA SER A 55 -8.29 13.39 -17.98
C SER A 55 -8.93 14.35 -17.00
N ILE A 56 -8.12 14.97 -16.15
CA ILE A 56 -8.47 16.12 -15.34
C ILE A 56 -7.94 17.37 -16.03
N PHE A 57 -8.75 18.44 -16.08
CA PHE A 57 -8.36 19.73 -16.65
C PHE A 57 -8.44 20.80 -15.56
N ILE A 58 -7.33 21.52 -15.36
CA ILE A 58 -7.21 22.61 -14.38
C ILE A 58 -6.52 23.79 -15.09
N HIS A 59 -7.15 24.95 -15.13
CA HIS A 59 -6.61 26.15 -15.78
C HIS A 59 -6.15 25.89 -17.23
N GLY A 60 -6.84 25.03 -17.98
CA GLY A 60 -6.50 24.67 -19.35
C GLY A 60 -5.37 23.65 -19.51
N THR A 61 -4.76 23.21 -18.41
CA THR A 61 -3.77 22.12 -18.41
C THR A 61 -4.47 20.80 -18.25
N GLU A 62 -4.09 19.82 -19.09
CA GLU A 62 -4.57 18.45 -19.03
C GLU A 62 -3.65 17.59 -18.17
N TYR A 63 -4.24 16.75 -17.32
CA TYR A 63 -3.57 15.78 -16.45
C TYR A 63 -4.16 14.39 -16.71
N ASP A 64 -3.36 13.49 -17.27
CA ASP A 64 -3.78 12.15 -17.64
C ASP A 64 -4.01 11.20 -16.43
N VAL A 65 -4.35 9.97 -16.72
CA VAL A 65 -4.66 8.93 -15.71
C VAL A 65 -3.45 8.50 -14.89
N HIS A 66 -2.23 8.77 -15.34
CA HIS A 66 -1.01 8.38 -14.64
C HIS A 66 -0.50 9.45 -13.67
N GLN A 67 -1.29 10.49 -13.46
CA GLN A 67 -0.88 11.62 -12.61
C GLN A 67 -1.74 11.72 -11.35
N GLN A 68 -1.10 11.57 -10.19
CA GLN A 68 -1.63 12.03 -8.91
C GLN A 68 -1.54 13.54 -8.87
N ILE A 69 -2.64 14.23 -8.63
CA ILE A 69 -2.69 15.71 -8.62
C ILE A 69 -2.85 16.19 -7.19
N LEU A 70 -1.97 17.08 -6.77
CA LEU A 70 -2.00 17.76 -5.48
C LEU A 70 -2.15 19.28 -5.72
N ILE A 71 -3.26 19.86 -5.27
CA ILE A 71 -3.49 21.29 -5.35
C ILE A 71 -3.31 21.90 -3.97
N ASN A 72 -2.25 22.70 -3.77
CA ASN A 72 -2.11 23.48 -2.55
C ASN A 72 -2.97 24.74 -2.68
N ILE A 73 -4.03 24.83 -1.88
CA ILE A 73 -5.03 25.90 -1.94
C ILE A 73 -4.43 27.24 -1.52
N GLN A 74 -3.58 27.24 -0.49
CA GLN A 74 -2.97 28.46 0.05
C GLN A 74 -1.91 29.05 -0.88
N LYS A 75 -1.12 28.19 -1.51
CA LYS A 75 -0.04 28.61 -2.42
C LYS A 75 -0.50 28.76 -3.86
N HIS A 76 -1.76 28.48 -4.18
CA HIS A 76 -2.30 28.45 -5.56
C HIS A 76 -1.45 27.60 -6.51
N GLN A 77 -0.93 26.44 -6.04
CA GLN A 77 0.02 25.60 -6.77
C GLN A 77 -0.60 24.24 -7.07
N VAL A 78 -0.44 23.78 -8.30
CA VAL A 78 -0.76 22.42 -8.73
C VAL A 78 0.54 21.66 -8.92
N VAL A 79 0.66 20.49 -8.29
CA VAL A 79 1.76 19.54 -8.46
C VAL A 79 1.16 18.25 -9.01
N ALA A 80 1.72 17.74 -10.10
CA ALA A 80 1.35 16.45 -10.67
C ALA A 80 2.52 15.48 -10.52
N ILE A 81 2.24 14.31 -9.94
CA ILE A 81 3.23 13.24 -9.71
C ILE A 81 2.93 12.13 -10.71
N ASP A 82 3.87 11.80 -11.59
CA ASP A 82 3.77 10.62 -12.46
C ASP A 82 4.01 9.36 -11.63
N ILE A 83 2.95 8.58 -11.44
CA ILE A 83 2.96 7.39 -10.58
C ILE A 83 3.71 6.19 -11.17
N ARG A 84 4.19 6.28 -12.40
CA ARG A 84 4.93 5.18 -13.07
C ARG A 84 6.41 5.15 -12.72
N HIS A 85 6.95 6.28 -12.25
CA HIS A 85 8.38 6.43 -11.91
C HIS A 85 9.35 5.94 -13.01
N ASN A 86 9.11 6.33 -14.25
CA ASN A 86 9.84 5.86 -15.43
C ASN A 86 11.28 6.43 -15.57
N ASN A 87 11.98 6.68 -14.49
CA ASN A 87 13.38 7.09 -14.53
C ASN A 87 14.30 5.86 -14.72
N ASN A 88 14.85 5.68 -15.91
CA ASN A 88 15.70 4.54 -16.24
C ASN A 88 16.93 4.42 -15.33
N ASP A 89 17.59 5.52 -14.97
CA ASP A 89 18.80 5.49 -14.15
C ASP A 89 18.51 5.02 -12.72
N ASP A 90 17.40 5.44 -12.14
CA ASP A 90 17.00 5.00 -10.81
C ASP A 90 16.56 3.54 -10.82
N ASN A 91 15.87 3.11 -11.87
CA ASN A 91 15.47 1.71 -12.02
C ASN A 91 16.68 0.79 -12.16
N ILE A 92 17.73 1.19 -12.91
CA ILE A 92 18.97 0.42 -13.03
C ILE A 92 19.65 0.27 -11.66
N LYS A 93 19.82 1.37 -10.91
CA LYS A 93 20.44 1.34 -9.57
C LYS A 93 19.66 0.48 -8.59
N ASN A 94 18.33 0.55 -8.62
CA ASN A 94 17.47 -0.24 -7.75
C ASN A 94 17.58 -1.73 -8.08
N ASN A 95 17.60 -2.11 -9.36
CA ASN A 95 17.83 -3.48 -9.80
C ASN A 95 19.19 -3.99 -9.34
N GLU A 96 20.26 -3.22 -9.53
CA GLU A 96 21.62 -3.59 -9.08
C GLU A 96 21.66 -3.80 -7.56
N LYS A 97 20.99 -2.93 -6.78
CA LYS A 97 20.91 -3.08 -5.33
C LYS A 97 20.17 -4.36 -4.93
N LEU A 98 19.03 -4.65 -5.56
CA LEU A 98 18.26 -5.86 -5.30
C LEU A 98 19.07 -7.12 -5.62
N GLU A 99 19.73 -7.16 -6.78
CA GLU A 99 20.62 -8.28 -7.15
C GLU A 99 21.77 -8.49 -6.15
N GLN A 100 22.34 -7.40 -5.63
CA GLN A 100 23.41 -7.50 -4.61
C GLN A 100 22.87 -8.09 -3.31
N LEU A 101 21.64 -7.74 -2.90
CA LEU A 101 20.98 -8.33 -1.73
C LEU A 101 20.70 -9.82 -1.96
N HIS A 102 20.14 -10.20 -3.11
CA HIS A 102 19.89 -11.61 -3.45
C HIS A 102 21.17 -12.45 -3.42
N LYS A 103 22.30 -11.90 -3.87
CA LYS A 103 23.61 -12.61 -3.83
C LYS A 103 24.16 -12.80 -2.42
N ARG A 104 23.77 -11.97 -1.46
CA ARG A 104 24.23 -12.03 -0.06
C ARG A 104 23.33 -12.88 0.82
N LEU A 105 22.05 -12.96 0.47
CA LEU A 105 21.04 -13.66 1.23
C LEU A 105 20.88 -15.11 0.75
N THR A 106 20.59 -15.99 1.68
CA THR A 106 20.28 -17.39 1.40
C THR A 106 18.83 -17.65 1.76
N ILE A 107 18.07 -18.28 0.87
CA ILE A 107 16.69 -18.66 1.11
C ILE A 107 16.57 -20.18 1.13
N LYS A 108 16.00 -20.73 2.20
CA LYS A 108 15.75 -22.17 2.38
C LYS A 108 14.33 -22.54 1.90
N HIS A 109 13.37 -21.67 2.19
CA HIS A 109 11.97 -21.84 1.83
C HIS A 109 11.57 -20.73 0.85
N GLY A 110 10.99 -21.11 -0.31
CA GLY A 110 10.62 -20.18 -1.37
C GLY A 110 11.76 -19.81 -2.31
N SER A 111 11.58 -18.73 -3.05
CA SER A 111 12.56 -18.19 -4.00
C SER A 111 12.47 -16.66 -4.05
N PHE A 112 13.61 -15.98 -4.14
CA PHE A 112 13.63 -14.52 -4.36
C PHE A 112 13.11 -14.07 -5.72
N SER A 113 12.87 -15.00 -6.66
CA SER A 113 12.21 -14.68 -7.93
C SER A 113 10.69 -14.46 -7.80
N GLU A 114 10.14 -14.80 -6.65
CA GLU A 114 8.75 -14.52 -6.27
C GLU A 114 8.69 -13.17 -5.54
N GLU A 115 7.55 -12.46 -5.60
CA GLU A 115 7.33 -11.17 -4.93
C GLU A 115 8.39 -10.10 -5.34
N LEU A 116 8.87 -10.12 -6.60
CA LEU A 116 9.87 -9.15 -7.08
C LEU A 116 9.37 -7.70 -7.07
N PRO A 117 8.12 -7.38 -7.43
CA PRO A 117 7.61 -6.02 -7.37
C PRO A 117 7.64 -5.43 -5.96
N GLU A 118 7.27 -6.19 -4.93
CA GLU A 118 7.27 -5.77 -3.53
C GLU A 118 8.69 -5.51 -3.03
N GLN A 119 9.62 -6.41 -3.34
CA GLN A 119 11.04 -6.23 -3.03
C GLN A 119 11.60 -4.98 -3.72
N MET A 120 11.20 -4.72 -4.96
CA MET A 120 11.61 -3.52 -5.70
C MET A 120 11.01 -2.24 -5.11
N MET A 121 9.75 -2.28 -4.65
CA MET A 121 9.15 -1.16 -3.92
C MET A 121 9.89 -0.91 -2.60
N ALA A 122 10.25 -1.96 -1.84
CA ALA A 122 11.06 -1.81 -0.64
C ALA A 122 12.41 -1.13 -0.94
N ILE A 123 13.14 -1.57 -1.97
CA ILE A 123 14.41 -0.96 -2.42
C ILE A 123 14.24 0.53 -2.78
N ARG A 124 13.15 0.88 -3.46
CA ARG A 124 12.89 2.24 -3.94
C ARG A 124 12.57 3.20 -2.81
N TYR A 125 11.79 2.76 -1.84
CA TYR A 125 11.18 3.65 -0.86
C TYR A 125 11.84 3.66 0.51
N LEU A 126 12.44 2.55 0.95
CA LEU A 126 13.08 2.50 2.25
C LEU A 126 14.48 3.13 2.23
N LYS A 127 14.76 3.94 3.25
CA LYS A 127 16.03 4.66 3.44
C LYS A 127 16.85 4.12 4.61
N GLY A 128 16.27 3.17 5.37
CA GLY A 128 16.90 2.49 6.50
C GLY A 128 16.60 3.11 7.86
N HIS A 129 15.71 4.11 7.95
CA HIS A 129 15.34 4.78 9.20
C HIS A 129 13.90 4.50 9.61
N GLU A 130 13.16 3.78 8.79
CA GLU A 130 11.75 3.47 8.97
C GLU A 130 11.55 2.49 10.13
N LYS A 131 10.39 2.59 10.78
CA LYS A 131 9.89 1.63 11.77
C LYS A 131 8.78 0.84 11.11
N VAL A 132 9.08 -0.37 10.69
CA VAL A 132 8.26 -1.13 9.75
C VAL A 132 7.36 -2.14 10.46
N LEU A 133 6.08 -2.11 10.13
CA LEU A 133 5.14 -3.19 10.36
C LEU A 133 4.81 -3.84 9.02
N GLU A 134 5.20 -5.09 8.85
CA GLU A 134 4.84 -5.91 7.68
C GLU A 134 3.68 -6.83 8.08
N ILE A 135 2.62 -6.84 7.27
CA ILE A 135 1.40 -7.63 7.47
C ILE A 135 1.28 -8.62 6.30
N GLY A 136 1.53 -9.90 6.56
CA GLY A 136 1.69 -10.95 5.57
C GLY A 136 3.16 -11.13 5.21
N GLY A 137 3.91 -11.80 6.08
CA GLY A 137 5.35 -12.00 5.86
C GLY A 137 5.68 -13.20 5.01
N ASN A 138 4.71 -14.12 4.84
CA ASN A 138 4.93 -15.38 4.14
C ASN A 138 6.22 -16.04 4.63
N VAL A 139 7.04 -16.60 3.75
CA VAL A 139 8.35 -17.20 4.11
C VAL A 139 9.47 -16.15 4.25
N GLY A 140 9.17 -14.84 4.11
CA GLY A 140 10.08 -13.73 4.39
C GLY A 140 10.90 -13.22 3.22
N ARG A 141 10.47 -13.41 1.98
CA ARG A 141 11.17 -12.92 0.80
C ARG A 141 11.37 -11.42 0.87
N ASN A 142 10.29 -10.69 1.08
CA ASN A 142 10.31 -9.24 1.22
C ASN A 142 10.86 -8.81 2.58
N SER A 143 10.50 -9.48 3.68
CA SER A 143 10.98 -9.20 5.04
C SER A 143 12.50 -9.19 5.13
N MET A 144 13.19 -10.14 4.47
CA MET A 144 14.65 -10.21 4.45
C MET A 144 15.28 -9.04 3.70
N ILE A 145 14.68 -8.57 2.61
CA ILE A 145 15.11 -7.38 1.87
C ILE A 145 14.93 -6.13 2.73
N ILE A 146 13.74 -5.95 3.32
CA ILE A 146 13.42 -4.84 4.24
C ILE A 146 14.46 -4.78 5.38
N SER A 147 14.61 -5.89 6.10
CA SER A 147 15.54 -5.97 7.22
C SER A 147 16.98 -5.68 6.81
N SER A 148 17.41 -6.14 5.62
CA SER A 148 18.76 -5.88 5.10
C SER A 148 18.97 -4.39 4.79
N ILE A 149 17.96 -3.68 4.25
CA ILE A 149 18.03 -2.25 3.99
C ILE A 149 18.16 -1.48 5.31
N LEU A 150 17.34 -1.80 6.30
CA LEU A 150 17.35 -1.12 7.58
C LEU A 150 18.64 -1.38 8.37
N ALA A 151 19.18 -2.59 8.29
CA ALA A 151 20.43 -2.97 8.95
C ALA A 151 21.64 -2.16 8.44
N GLU A 152 21.63 -1.63 7.22
CA GLU A 152 22.66 -0.69 6.71
C GLU A 152 22.77 0.59 7.57
N LYS A 153 21.71 0.93 8.31
CA LYS A 153 21.64 2.07 9.26
C LYS A 153 21.61 1.63 10.72
N GLN A 154 21.90 0.35 11.01
CA GLN A 154 21.81 -0.24 12.35
C GLN A 154 20.40 -0.10 12.95
N ASN A 155 19.39 -0.11 12.11
CA ASN A 155 17.98 -0.09 12.47
C ASN A 155 17.42 -1.51 12.37
N TYR A 156 16.72 -1.96 13.42
CA TYR A 156 16.13 -3.30 13.53
C TYR A 156 14.64 -3.23 13.91
N ASP A 157 14.04 -2.04 13.81
CA ASP A 157 12.63 -1.79 14.14
C ASP A 157 11.72 -2.34 13.05
N VAL A 158 11.68 -3.65 12.92
CA VAL A 158 10.83 -4.39 11.99
C VAL A 158 10.06 -5.46 12.74
N VAL A 159 8.75 -5.45 12.60
CA VAL A 159 7.87 -6.54 13.04
C VAL A 159 7.14 -7.09 11.83
N VAL A 160 7.19 -8.39 11.65
CA VAL A 160 6.56 -9.13 10.56
C VAL A 160 5.46 -10.02 11.13
N LEU A 161 4.26 -9.85 10.67
CA LEU A 161 3.12 -10.71 11.01
C LEU A 161 2.93 -11.77 9.93
N GLU A 162 2.84 -13.02 10.38
CA GLU A 162 2.45 -14.15 9.52
C GLU A 162 1.41 -15.00 10.26
N SER A 163 0.25 -15.15 9.64
CA SER A 163 -0.91 -15.77 10.29
C SER A 163 -0.85 -17.30 10.34
N ASP A 164 -0.20 -17.91 9.34
CA ASP A 164 0.02 -19.35 9.30
C ASP A 164 1.26 -19.70 10.13
N THR A 165 1.06 -20.51 11.18
CA THR A 165 2.14 -20.86 12.12
C THR A 165 3.23 -21.73 11.49
N GLU A 166 2.91 -22.56 10.52
CA GLU A 166 3.90 -23.36 9.78
C GLU A 166 4.74 -22.49 8.86
N VAL A 167 4.11 -21.53 8.17
CA VAL A 167 4.79 -20.54 7.33
C VAL A 167 5.65 -19.61 8.20
N ALA A 168 5.16 -19.18 9.36
CA ALA A 168 5.94 -18.38 10.32
C ALA A 168 7.20 -19.11 10.83
N LEU A 169 7.17 -20.44 10.95
CA LEU A 169 8.38 -21.24 11.24
C LEU A 169 9.37 -21.21 10.07
N GLN A 170 8.89 -21.33 8.83
CA GLN A 170 9.73 -21.21 7.64
C GLN A 170 10.36 -19.82 7.51
N LEU A 171 9.59 -18.76 7.79
CA LEU A 171 10.07 -17.39 7.89
C LEU A 171 11.17 -17.24 8.94
N THR A 172 10.99 -17.87 10.10
CA THR A 172 11.99 -17.88 11.17
C THR A 172 13.28 -18.56 10.73
N GLU A 173 13.19 -19.72 10.06
CA GLU A 173 14.36 -20.42 9.53
C GLU A 173 15.10 -19.58 8.47
N ASN A 174 14.38 -18.92 7.57
CA ASN A 174 14.99 -18.03 6.56
C ASN A 174 15.68 -16.83 7.21
N ARG A 175 15.05 -16.18 8.21
CA ARG A 175 15.63 -15.08 8.98
C ARG A 175 16.93 -15.51 9.68
N ASP A 176 16.88 -16.60 10.42
CA ASP A 176 17.99 -17.08 11.26
C ASP A 176 19.19 -17.54 10.44
N LEU A 177 18.93 -18.15 9.26
CA LEU A 177 19.96 -18.54 8.30
C LEU A 177 20.79 -17.34 7.80
N ASN A 178 20.19 -16.15 7.77
CA ASN A 178 20.83 -14.90 7.34
C ASN A 178 21.27 -14.01 8.51
N HIS A 179 21.11 -14.46 9.76
CA HIS A 179 21.41 -13.69 10.97
C HIS A 179 20.73 -12.31 11.02
N LEU A 180 19.51 -12.20 10.47
CA LEU A 180 18.71 -10.99 10.47
C LEU A 180 18.00 -10.80 11.81
N LEU A 181 17.75 -9.54 12.20
CA LEU A 181 17.28 -9.20 13.56
C LEU A 181 15.87 -8.58 13.59
N PHE A 182 14.98 -8.97 12.68
CA PHE A 182 13.59 -8.56 12.75
C PHE A 182 12.74 -9.47 13.65
N HIS A 183 11.65 -8.93 14.17
CA HIS A 183 10.70 -9.66 15.00
C HIS A 183 9.66 -10.36 14.13
N ILE A 184 9.26 -11.55 14.52
CA ILE A 184 8.19 -12.32 13.88
C ILE A 184 7.05 -12.49 14.88
N GLU A 185 5.85 -12.11 14.48
CA GLU A 185 4.60 -12.31 15.21
C GLU A 185 3.76 -13.36 14.48
N PRO A 186 3.67 -14.61 15.00
CA PRO A 186 2.92 -15.67 14.34
C PRO A 186 1.41 -15.53 14.59
N SER A 187 0.83 -14.43 14.14
CA SER A 187 -0.59 -14.11 14.27
C SER A 187 -1.05 -13.08 13.23
N ALA A 188 -2.36 -13.06 12.96
CA ALA A 188 -2.99 -12.03 12.17
C ALA A 188 -3.32 -10.79 13.01
N LEU A 189 -3.20 -9.60 12.44
CA LEU A 189 -3.65 -8.35 13.05
C LEU A 189 -5.18 -8.24 12.96
N SER A 190 -5.89 -8.53 14.05
CA SER A 190 -7.35 -8.53 14.03
C SER A 190 -7.97 -8.40 15.42
N LYS A 191 -9.09 -7.68 15.51
CA LYS A 191 -10.02 -7.72 16.66
C LYS A 191 -11.04 -8.86 16.54
N ARG A 192 -11.12 -9.51 15.38
CA ARG A 192 -12.07 -10.59 15.08
C ARG A 192 -11.42 -11.94 15.26
N LYS A 193 -12.23 -12.96 15.57
CA LYS A 193 -11.77 -14.34 15.43
C LYS A 193 -11.68 -14.67 13.96
N LEU A 194 -10.60 -15.34 13.59
CA LEU A 194 -10.32 -15.71 12.20
C LEU A 194 -10.18 -17.21 12.07
N ILE A 195 -10.63 -17.73 10.93
CA ILE A 195 -10.35 -19.08 10.45
C ILE A 195 -9.62 -19.02 9.13
N GLN A 196 -8.76 -19.98 8.85
CA GLN A 196 -7.94 -20.04 7.64
C GLN A 196 -7.97 -21.42 7.01
N LYS A 197 -7.96 -21.45 5.67
CA LYS A 197 -7.74 -22.64 4.86
C LYS A 197 -6.88 -22.25 3.65
N GLY A 198 -5.62 -22.71 3.62
CA GLY A 198 -4.65 -22.22 2.63
C GLY A 198 -4.45 -20.70 2.80
N TRP A 199 -4.54 -19.96 1.73
CA TRP A 199 -4.42 -18.49 1.72
C TRP A 199 -5.72 -17.75 2.14
N ASP A 200 -6.88 -18.44 2.13
CA ASP A 200 -8.17 -17.85 2.46
C ASP A 200 -8.33 -17.70 3.98
N THR A 201 -8.21 -16.48 4.47
CA THR A 201 -8.41 -16.11 5.87
C THR A 201 -9.65 -15.22 5.99
N LYS A 202 -10.61 -15.62 6.84
CA LYS A 202 -11.87 -14.89 7.00
C LYS A 202 -12.34 -14.82 8.46
N PRO A 203 -13.12 -13.77 8.81
CA PRO A 203 -13.79 -13.71 10.12
C PRO A 203 -14.83 -14.81 10.26
N SER A 204 -14.81 -15.52 11.42
CA SER A 204 -15.85 -16.48 11.79
C SER A 204 -15.92 -16.67 13.29
N ASP A 205 -17.12 -16.92 13.81
CA ASP A 205 -17.35 -17.35 15.21
C ASP A 205 -17.40 -18.88 15.35
N VAL A 206 -17.42 -19.61 14.23
CA VAL A 206 -17.47 -21.06 14.18
C VAL A 206 -16.35 -21.60 13.33
N LEU A 207 -15.80 -22.75 13.72
CA LEU A 207 -14.82 -23.45 12.91
C LEU A 207 -15.54 -24.19 11.78
N GLU A 208 -15.19 -23.89 10.54
CA GLU A 208 -15.70 -24.57 9.34
C GLU A 208 -14.84 -25.79 8.99
N ASP A 209 -15.39 -26.70 8.18
CA ASP A 209 -14.65 -27.90 7.73
C ASP A 209 -13.37 -27.49 6.97
N GLU A 210 -12.29 -28.23 7.23
CA GLU A 210 -10.96 -28.01 6.65
C GLU A 210 -10.30 -26.65 7.00
N HIS A 211 -10.91 -25.83 7.85
CA HIS A 211 -10.31 -24.62 8.38
C HIS A 211 -9.67 -24.87 9.76
N HIS A 212 -8.74 -23.99 10.13
CA HIS A 212 -8.19 -23.92 11.48
C HIS A 212 -8.32 -22.51 12.04
N TRP A 213 -8.30 -22.39 13.38
CA TRP A 213 -8.28 -21.08 14.03
C TRP A 213 -6.93 -20.40 13.83
N VAL A 214 -6.96 -19.11 13.50
CA VAL A 214 -5.77 -18.27 13.36
C VAL A 214 -5.53 -17.53 14.68
N PRO A 215 -4.29 -17.58 15.22
CA PRO A 215 -3.92 -16.67 16.31
C PRO A 215 -4.07 -15.22 15.86
N THR A 216 -4.60 -14.37 16.73
CA THR A 216 -4.79 -12.95 16.43
C THR A 216 -4.14 -12.08 17.49
N ILE A 217 -3.67 -10.91 17.06
CA ILE A 217 -3.16 -9.85 17.93
C ILE A 217 -3.84 -8.54 17.55
N THR A 218 -4.20 -7.74 18.55
CA THR A 218 -4.72 -6.39 18.32
C THR A 218 -3.57 -5.38 18.18
N LEU A 219 -3.85 -4.22 17.59
CA LEU A 219 -2.84 -3.16 17.45
C LEU A 219 -2.28 -2.69 18.80
N SER A 220 -3.14 -2.60 19.84
CA SER A 220 -2.71 -2.21 21.19
C SER A 220 -1.81 -3.25 21.84
N GLU A 221 -2.07 -4.53 21.65
CA GLU A 221 -1.22 -5.63 22.13
C GLU A 221 0.12 -5.63 21.40
N LEU A 222 0.10 -5.40 20.07
CA LEU A 222 1.30 -5.31 19.24
C LEU A 222 2.23 -4.17 19.72
N TYR A 223 1.70 -2.96 19.92
CA TYR A 223 2.46 -1.83 20.48
C TYR A 223 2.99 -2.14 21.89
N SER A 224 2.18 -2.77 22.73
CA SER A 224 2.58 -3.12 24.10
C SER A 224 3.71 -4.15 24.12
N LYS A 225 3.70 -5.08 23.17
CA LYS A 225 4.68 -6.16 23.05
C LYS A 225 6.02 -5.68 22.52
N TYR A 226 6.00 -4.96 21.40
CA TYR A 226 7.23 -4.57 20.69
C TYR A 226 7.73 -3.17 21.04
N LYS A 227 6.87 -2.27 21.53
CA LYS A 227 7.20 -0.89 21.91
C LYS A 227 7.83 -0.10 20.76
N ILE A 228 7.37 -0.35 19.54
CA ILE A 228 7.79 0.33 18.32
C ILE A 228 6.63 1.19 17.83
N ASP A 229 6.86 2.50 17.68
CA ASP A 229 5.93 3.42 17.04
C ASP A 229 6.13 3.36 15.52
N PHE A 230 5.42 2.47 14.86
CA PHE A 230 5.55 2.25 13.42
C PHE A 230 5.22 3.51 12.62
N ASP A 231 6.02 3.78 11.58
CA ASP A 231 5.81 4.87 10.63
C ASP A 231 5.65 4.38 9.18
N THR A 232 5.84 3.09 8.95
CA THR A 232 5.79 2.45 7.64
C THR A 232 5.03 1.14 7.72
N LEU A 233 4.05 0.97 6.82
CA LEU A 233 3.33 -0.30 6.62
C LEU A 233 3.77 -0.96 5.32
N ILE A 234 4.00 -2.26 5.39
CA ILE A 234 4.10 -3.15 4.22
C ILE A 234 2.91 -4.11 4.32
N VAL A 235 2.09 -4.16 3.28
CA VAL A 235 0.78 -4.83 3.33
C VAL A 235 0.66 -5.77 2.13
N ASP A 236 0.77 -7.05 2.42
CA ASP A 236 0.50 -8.15 1.51
C ASP A 236 -0.27 -9.20 2.33
N CYS A 237 -1.57 -9.06 2.41
CA CYS A 237 -2.41 -9.81 3.36
C CYS A 237 -3.77 -10.22 2.78
N GLU A 238 -3.83 -10.55 1.49
CA GLU A 238 -4.99 -11.15 0.82
C GLU A 238 -6.29 -10.36 1.07
N GLY A 239 -6.20 -9.03 0.99
CA GLY A 239 -7.34 -8.12 1.18
C GLY A 239 -7.78 -7.88 2.64
N ALA A 240 -7.10 -8.46 3.62
CA ALA A 240 -7.44 -8.30 5.04
C ALA A 240 -7.30 -6.87 5.55
N PHE A 241 -6.51 -6.03 4.87
CA PHE A 241 -6.31 -4.62 5.25
C PHE A 241 -7.63 -3.82 5.28
N TYR A 242 -8.61 -4.19 4.46
CA TYR A 242 -9.97 -3.64 4.53
C TYR A 242 -10.59 -3.81 5.94
N TYR A 243 -10.52 -5.01 6.52
CA TYR A 243 -11.06 -5.29 7.84
C TYR A 243 -10.22 -4.66 8.96
N ILE A 244 -8.90 -4.59 8.78
CA ILE A 244 -7.99 -3.93 9.71
C ILE A 244 -8.37 -2.45 9.83
N LEU A 245 -8.55 -1.75 8.71
CA LEU A 245 -8.95 -0.34 8.71
C LEU A 245 -10.36 -0.10 9.24
N MET A 246 -11.28 -1.03 9.06
CA MET A 246 -12.62 -0.94 9.67
C MET A 246 -12.56 -1.02 11.19
N ASP A 247 -11.74 -1.91 11.74
CA ASP A 247 -11.74 -2.24 13.16
C ASP A 247 -10.68 -1.43 13.94
N MET A 248 -9.60 -1.04 13.29
CA MET A 248 -8.42 -0.38 13.89
C MET A 248 -7.89 0.75 12.99
N PRO A 249 -8.72 1.75 12.62
CA PRO A 249 -8.27 2.85 11.75
C PRO A 249 -7.11 3.66 12.33
N GLU A 250 -6.92 3.61 13.66
CA GLU A 250 -5.82 4.21 14.39
C GLU A 250 -4.43 3.69 13.96
N ILE A 251 -4.37 2.59 13.23
CA ILE A 251 -3.11 2.10 12.63
C ILE A 251 -2.45 3.15 11.72
N LEU A 252 -3.24 4.06 11.13
CA LEU A 252 -2.75 5.10 10.21
C LEU A 252 -2.19 6.36 10.92
N ASP A 253 -2.33 6.50 12.24
CA ASP A 253 -2.06 7.75 12.95
C ASP A 253 -0.61 8.24 12.74
N ASN A 254 0.37 7.36 12.91
CA ASN A 254 1.80 7.69 12.79
C ASN A 254 2.40 7.29 11.43
N ILE A 255 1.65 6.60 10.58
CA ILE A 255 2.16 6.09 9.31
C ILE A 255 2.38 7.23 8.32
N LYS A 256 3.51 7.16 7.62
CA LYS A 256 3.95 8.09 6.58
C LYS A 256 4.08 7.44 5.21
N LEU A 257 4.35 6.14 5.20
CA LEU A 257 4.57 5.33 4.00
C LEU A 257 3.79 4.03 4.10
N ILE A 258 3.10 3.68 3.01
CA ILE A 258 2.45 2.37 2.87
C ILE A 258 2.88 1.79 1.53
N ILE A 259 3.43 0.59 1.54
CA ILE A 259 3.70 -0.23 0.36
C ILE A 259 2.71 -1.38 0.41
N MET A 260 1.94 -1.59 -0.65
CA MET A 260 0.86 -2.57 -0.59
C MET A 260 0.67 -3.33 -1.90
N GLU A 261 0.24 -4.58 -1.74
CA GLU A 261 -0.38 -5.39 -2.75
C GLU A 261 -1.92 -5.30 -2.64
N ASN A 262 -2.61 -5.20 -3.78
CA ASN A 262 -4.06 -5.00 -3.84
C ASN A 262 -4.82 -6.28 -4.18
N ASP A 263 -4.74 -7.27 -3.30
CA ASP A 263 -5.44 -8.56 -3.41
C ASP A 263 -6.92 -8.49 -3.05
N TYR A 264 -7.64 -7.56 -3.65
CA TYR A 264 -9.06 -7.39 -3.38
C TYR A 264 -9.92 -8.10 -4.43
N HIS A 265 -10.70 -9.10 -4.00
CA HIS A 265 -11.71 -9.72 -4.85
C HIS A 265 -12.91 -8.80 -5.13
N TYR A 266 -13.15 -7.82 -4.27
CA TYR A 266 -14.28 -6.89 -4.36
C TYR A 266 -13.79 -5.44 -4.39
N MET A 267 -14.11 -4.72 -5.46
CA MET A 267 -13.71 -3.32 -5.63
C MET A 267 -14.25 -2.38 -4.55
N ASN A 268 -15.38 -2.70 -3.93
CA ASN A 268 -15.89 -1.90 -2.80
C ASN A 268 -14.96 -1.95 -1.58
N HIS A 269 -14.25 -3.06 -1.34
CA HIS A 269 -13.23 -3.14 -0.29
C HIS A 269 -12.04 -2.23 -0.63
N LYS A 270 -11.53 -2.32 -1.86
CA LYS A 270 -10.44 -1.44 -2.32
C LYS A 270 -10.83 0.03 -2.27
N ASN A 271 -12.02 0.38 -2.75
CA ASN A 271 -12.52 1.75 -2.71
C ASN A 271 -12.61 2.29 -1.28
N TYR A 272 -13.03 1.45 -0.32
CA TYR A 272 -13.04 1.82 1.10
C TYR A 272 -11.63 2.11 1.62
N VAL A 273 -10.66 1.24 1.31
CA VAL A 273 -9.24 1.45 1.69
C VAL A 273 -8.73 2.76 1.11
N ASP A 274 -8.93 2.99 -0.19
CA ASP A 274 -8.49 4.22 -0.87
C ASP A 274 -9.10 5.47 -0.25
N ASP A 275 -10.39 5.42 0.11
CA ASP A 275 -11.07 6.53 0.76
C ASP A 275 -10.55 6.77 2.18
N MET A 276 -10.27 5.70 2.94
CA MET A 276 -9.66 5.83 4.27
C MET A 276 -8.26 6.43 4.20
N LEU A 277 -7.41 5.96 3.28
CA LEU A 277 -6.08 6.51 3.08
C LEU A 277 -6.14 7.98 2.66
N SER A 278 -6.95 8.32 1.68
CA SER A 278 -7.11 9.70 1.21
C SER A 278 -7.60 10.64 2.32
N LYS A 279 -8.57 10.21 3.13
CA LYS A 279 -9.09 10.97 4.28
C LYS A 279 -8.04 11.18 5.39
N ASN A 280 -7.03 10.32 5.46
CA ASN A 280 -5.91 10.43 6.38
C ASN A 280 -4.68 11.12 5.77
N GLY A 281 -4.83 11.74 4.60
CA GLY A 281 -3.79 12.56 3.96
C GLY A 281 -2.79 11.78 3.13
N PHE A 282 -3.09 10.52 2.81
CA PHE A 282 -2.24 9.75 1.90
C PHE A 282 -2.62 9.98 0.44
N TYR A 283 -1.61 9.98 -0.41
CA TYR A 283 -1.74 10.06 -1.87
C TYR A 283 -0.92 8.95 -2.53
N VAL A 284 -1.33 8.54 -3.71
CA VAL A 284 -0.61 7.53 -4.50
C VAL A 284 0.65 8.15 -5.08
N ASP A 285 1.82 7.58 -4.75
CA ASP A 285 3.12 7.99 -5.30
C ASP A 285 3.58 7.06 -6.42
N TYR A 286 3.22 5.78 -6.36
CA TYR A 286 3.60 4.76 -7.34
C TYR A 286 2.49 3.75 -7.57
N THR A 287 2.41 3.23 -8.78
CA THR A 287 1.59 2.06 -9.10
C THR A 287 2.22 1.20 -10.18
N GLU A 288 1.97 -0.11 -10.10
CA GLU A 288 2.37 -1.10 -11.11
C GLU A 288 1.25 -2.13 -11.28
N SER A 289 1.13 -2.66 -12.48
CA SER A 289 0.17 -3.72 -12.79
C SER A 289 0.64 -5.08 -12.29
N GLY A 290 -0.31 -5.96 -11.96
CA GLY A 290 -0.02 -7.31 -11.46
C GLY A 290 -1.28 -8.13 -11.23
N GLY A 291 -1.21 -9.04 -10.25
CA GLY A 291 -2.34 -9.86 -9.80
C GLY A 291 -2.45 -11.20 -10.51
N TRP A 292 -3.50 -11.93 -10.19
CA TRP A 292 -3.74 -13.33 -10.63
C TRP A 292 -4.38 -13.45 -12.04
N GLY A 293 -4.21 -12.45 -12.89
CA GLY A 293 -4.68 -12.48 -14.28
C GLY A 293 -5.93 -11.63 -14.56
N PRO A 294 -6.64 -11.88 -15.67
CA PRO A 294 -7.70 -10.99 -16.17
C PRO A 294 -8.90 -10.81 -15.24
N SER A 295 -9.11 -11.73 -14.30
CA SER A 295 -10.19 -11.64 -13.31
C SER A 295 -9.82 -10.83 -12.07
N CYS A 296 -8.56 -10.38 -11.93
CA CYS A 296 -8.14 -9.53 -10.83
C CYS A 296 -8.70 -8.11 -11.00
N PRO A 297 -9.59 -7.65 -10.10
CA PRO A 297 -10.19 -6.32 -10.24
C PRO A 297 -9.17 -5.19 -10.14
N CYS A 298 -8.08 -5.42 -9.44
CA CYS A 298 -7.02 -4.43 -9.19
C CYS A 298 -5.83 -4.55 -10.17
N SER A 299 -5.92 -5.36 -11.23
CA SER A 299 -4.78 -5.73 -12.08
C SER A 299 -3.98 -4.55 -12.65
N SER A 300 -4.59 -3.41 -12.93
CA SER A 300 -3.89 -2.22 -13.46
C SER A 300 -3.19 -1.36 -12.40
N PHE A 301 -3.43 -1.64 -11.12
CA PHE A 301 -2.85 -0.95 -9.96
C PHE A 301 -2.67 -1.93 -8.79
N PHE A 302 -2.15 -3.11 -9.10
CA PHE A 302 -2.02 -4.20 -8.15
C PHE A 302 -1.00 -3.89 -7.06
N PHE A 303 0.13 -3.31 -7.44
CA PHE A 303 1.13 -2.83 -6.52
C PHE A 303 1.02 -1.32 -6.38
N GLU A 304 0.93 -0.82 -5.17
CA GLU A 304 0.83 0.61 -4.88
C GLU A 304 1.75 1.05 -3.74
N THR A 305 2.28 2.25 -3.87
CA THR A 305 2.90 2.96 -2.75
C THR A 305 2.16 4.26 -2.49
N TRP A 306 1.79 4.45 -1.22
CA TRP A 306 1.13 5.64 -0.73
C TRP A 306 2.02 6.40 0.23
N LYS A 307 2.05 7.72 0.10
CA LYS A 307 2.77 8.63 0.99
C LYS A 307 1.80 9.58 1.68
N LYS A 308 2.07 9.86 2.95
CA LYS A 308 1.33 10.88 3.70
C LYS A 308 1.85 12.27 3.32
N LEU A 309 0.94 13.23 3.14
CA LEU A 309 1.29 14.63 2.96
C LEU A 309 1.93 15.17 4.24
N ASP A 310 3.12 15.75 4.12
CA ASP A 310 3.71 16.54 5.18
C ASP A 310 2.97 17.89 5.23
N LEU A 311 2.09 18.05 6.21
CA LEU A 311 1.46 19.33 6.51
C LEU A 311 2.47 20.19 7.28
N VAL A 312 3.24 21.03 6.56
CA VAL A 312 4.14 22.04 7.15
C VAL A 312 3.45 23.40 7.12
#